data_2407fec7b81b119a691b3cd6be52f0f7
#
_entry.id   2407fec7b81b119a691b3cd6be52f0f7
#
_cell.length_a   1.000
_cell.length_b   1.000
_cell.length_c   1.000
_cell.angle_alpha   90.00
_cell.angle_beta   90.00
_cell.angle_gamma   90.00
#
_symmetry.space_group_name_H-M   'P 1'
#
loop_
_entity.id
_entity.type
_entity.pdbx_description
1 polymer ?
#
loop_
_entity_poly.entity_id
_entity_poly.type
_entity_poly.pdbx_seq_one_letter_code
_entity_poly.pdbx_strand_id
1 'polypeptide(L)'
;MEIGRRLIPLVFLLTPWPVASAANVVCHVDYGGEQRVIRAAPTRDPYTVAPVAVGSYFLFRVVFEHPARALPGIKITTYADREDGPVPLHVAHFPYPAAKAGRFGFTGEQFVYEPVRDGELRYWCTLARS
;
A
#
# COMPACT_ATOMS: atom_id res chain seq x y z
N MET A 1 46.08 -50.88 22.72
CA MET A 1 45.70 -50.07 21.53
C MET A 1 44.38 -49.38 21.84
N GLU A 2 44.49 -48.12 22.21
CA GLU A 2 43.29 -47.29 22.41
C GLU A 2 42.93 -46.64 21.11
N ILE A 3 41.77 -47.00 20.56
CA ILE A 3 41.20 -46.32 19.43
C ILE A 3 40.44 -45.11 19.98
N GLY A 4 41.11 -43.93 19.93
CA GLY A 4 40.49 -42.64 20.29
C GLY A 4 39.33 -42.34 19.38
N ARG A 5 38.11 -42.51 19.91
CA ARG A 5 36.88 -42.08 19.26
C ARG A 5 36.84 -40.55 19.28
N ARG A 6 37.26 -39.94 18.20
CA ARG A 6 37.09 -38.48 18.05
C ARG A 6 35.63 -38.21 17.77
N LEU A 7 34.91 -37.73 18.77
CA LEU A 7 33.60 -37.14 18.62
C LEU A 7 33.74 -35.81 17.86
N ILE A 8 33.33 -35.80 16.60
CA ILE A 8 33.23 -34.56 15.82
C ILE A 8 31.94 -33.87 16.27
N PRO A 9 32.01 -32.67 16.86
CA PRO A 9 30.80 -31.96 17.20
C PRO A 9 30.09 -31.58 15.89
N LEU A 10 28.86 -32.08 15.74
CA LEU A 10 28.02 -31.71 14.64
C LEU A 10 27.52 -30.27 14.92
N VAL A 11 28.19 -29.31 14.30
CA VAL A 11 27.78 -27.92 14.38
C VAL A 11 26.55 -27.73 13.49
N PHE A 12 25.37 -27.69 14.11
CA PHE A 12 24.16 -27.26 13.42
C PHE A 12 24.28 -25.76 13.14
N LEU A 13 24.66 -25.43 11.92
CA LEU A 13 24.52 -24.07 11.41
C LEU A 13 23.02 -23.79 11.24
N LEU A 14 22.43 -23.10 12.22
CA LEU A 14 21.11 -22.51 12.10
C LEU A 14 21.22 -21.36 11.07
N THR A 15 20.92 -21.68 9.81
CA THR A 15 20.75 -20.63 8.80
C THR A 15 19.43 -19.93 9.09
N PRO A 16 19.44 -18.60 9.34
CA PRO A 16 18.19 -17.88 9.50
C PRO A 16 17.43 -17.95 8.17
N TRP A 17 16.18 -18.41 8.23
CA TRP A 17 15.30 -18.39 7.07
C TRP A 17 15.01 -16.94 6.72
N PRO A 18 15.12 -16.55 5.43
CA PRO A 18 14.75 -15.20 5.05
C PRO A 18 13.27 -14.99 5.31
N VAL A 19 12.97 -14.03 6.19
CA VAL A 19 11.60 -13.57 6.37
C VAL A 19 11.20 -12.84 5.09
N ALA A 20 10.23 -13.39 4.35
CA ALA A 20 9.68 -12.70 3.20
C ALA A 20 9.05 -11.38 3.67
N SER A 21 9.61 -10.25 3.27
CA SER A 21 9.04 -8.94 3.55
C SER A 21 7.72 -8.80 2.81
N ALA A 22 6.64 -8.45 3.53
CA ALA A 22 5.35 -8.18 2.93
C ALA A 22 5.43 -6.95 2.03
N ALA A 23 4.79 -7.01 0.85
CA ALA A 23 4.66 -5.85 -0.01
C ALA A 23 3.69 -4.85 0.61
N ASN A 24 4.02 -3.57 0.55
CA ASN A 24 3.14 -2.46 0.90
C ASN A 24 2.72 -1.72 -0.38
N VAL A 25 1.55 -1.13 -0.35
CA VAL A 25 1.16 -0.14 -1.34
C VAL A 25 1.72 1.21 -0.89
N VAL A 26 2.43 1.88 -1.79
CA VAL A 26 2.98 3.21 -1.55
C VAL A 26 2.40 4.17 -2.57
N CYS A 27 1.62 5.13 -2.10
CA CYS A 27 1.00 6.15 -2.95
C CYS A 27 1.70 7.49 -2.80
N HIS A 28 2.04 8.07 -3.93
CA HIS A 28 2.56 9.42 -4.04
C HIS A 28 1.40 10.34 -4.39
N VAL A 29 1.08 11.26 -3.51
CA VAL A 29 -0.08 12.16 -3.65
C VAL A 29 0.41 13.59 -3.69
N ASP A 30 -0.03 14.33 -4.70
CA ASP A 30 0.34 15.72 -4.94
C ASP A 30 -0.93 16.57 -5.06
N TYR A 31 -1.03 17.60 -4.23
CA TYR A 31 -2.13 18.55 -4.24
C TYR A 31 -1.67 19.90 -3.69
N GLY A 32 -1.94 20.95 -4.43
CA GLY A 32 -1.60 22.32 -4.01
C GLY A 32 -0.12 22.56 -3.79
N GLY A 33 0.77 21.88 -4.51
CA GLY A 33 2.22 21.96 -4.35
C GLY A 33 2.77 21.16 -3.19
N GLU A 34 1.91 20.48 -2.42
CA GLU A 34 2.28 19.58 -1.33
C GLU A 34 2.37 18.15 -1.83
N GLN A 35 3.49 17.49 -1.53
CA GLN A 35 3.68 16.07 -1.84
C GLN A 35 3.61 15.25 -0.56
N ARG A 36 2.82 14.17 -0.59
CA ARG A 36 2.69 13.23 0.53
C ARG A 36 2.90 11.80 0.04
N VAL A 37 3.46 10.99 0.93
CA VAL A 37 3.59 9.56 0.72
C VAL A 37 2.66 8.86 1.71
N ILE A 38 1.71 8.09 1.18
CA ILE A 38 0.73 7.35 1.98
C ILE A 38 0.96 5.87 1.74
N ARG A 39 1.17 5.13 2.82
CA ARG A 39 1.48 3.70 2.78
C ARG A 39 0.32 2.88 3.32
N ALA A 40 0.08 1.72 2.71
CA ALA A 40 -0.89 0.76 3.19
C ALA A 40 -0.28 -0.63 3.24
N ALA A 41 -0.26 -1.21 4.44
CA ALA A 41 0.09 -2.60 4.63
C ALA A 41 -1.09 -3.51 4.28
N PRO A 42 -0.85 -4.78 3.92
CA PRO A 42 -1.94 -5.73 3.74
C PRO A 42 -2.79 -5.85 5.02
N THR A 43 -4.09 -5.85 4.86
CA THR A 43 -5.03 -6.00 5.97
C THR A 43 -6.11 -7.03 5.66
N ARG A 44 -6.58 -7.73 6.69
CA ARG A 44 -7.76 -8.60 6.60
C ARG A 44 -9.06 -7.85 6.89
N ASP A 45 -8.94 -6.69 7.52
CA ASP A 45 -10.08 -5.85 7.88
C ASP A 45 -9.97 -4.46 7.22
N PRO A 46 -10.67 -4.27 6.09
CA PRO A 46 -10.64 -3.00 5.37
C PRO A 46 -11.27 -1.85 6.15
N TYR A 47 -12.15 -2.14 7.10
CA TYR A 47 -12.87 -1.11 7.86
C TYR A 47 -12.00 -0.39 8.89
N THR A 48 -10.85 -0.96 9.24
CA THR A 48 -9.90 -0.33 10.17
C THR A 48 -9.02 0.73 9.52
N VAL A 49 -9.01 0.82 8.19
CA VAL A 49 -8.17 1.78 7.46
C VAL A 49 -8.88 3.12 7.36
N ALA A 50 -8.37 4.11 8.11
CA ALA A 50 -8.88 5.47 8.06
C ALA A 50 -8.39 6.23 6.84
N PRO A 51 -9.19 7.13 6.26
CA PRO A 51 -8.72 8.05 5.23
C PRO A 51 -7.77 9.09 5.80
N VAL A 52 -6.88 9.60 4.95
CA VAL A 52 -5.90 10.63 5.29
C VAL A 52 -6.29 11.94 4.64
N ALA A 53 -6.30 13.03 5.40
CA ALA A 53 -6.58 14.35 4.87
C ALA A 53 -5.45 14.82 3.93
N VAL A 54 -5.82 15.31 2.76
CA VAL A 54 -4.92 15.91 1.78
C VAL A 54 -5.43 17.33 1.49
N GLY A 55 -4.70 18.33 1.96
CA GLY A 55 -5.20 19.69 1.99
C GLY A 55 -6.44 19.80 2.87
N SER A 56 -7.28 20.81 2.59
CA SER A 56 -8.54 21.03 3.31
C SER A 56 -9.78 20.48 2.60
N TYR A 57 -9.60 19.92 1.40
CA TYR A 57 -10.72 19.48 0.57
C TYR A 57 -10.82 17.97 0.40
N PHE A 58 -9.70 17.28 0.29
CA PHE A 58 -9.67 15.86 -0.03
C PHE A 58 -9.36 14.97 1.18
N LEU A 59 -9.97 13.78 1.15
CA LEU A 59 -9.54 12.63 1.94
C LEU A 59 -9.08 11.54 0.99
N PHE A 60 -8.00 10.87 1.33
CA PHE A 60 -7.40 9.82 0.50
C PHE A 60 -7.28 8.53 1.30
N ARG A 61 -7.82 7.44 0.78
CA ARG A 61 -7.85 6.15 1.47
C ARG A 61 -7.33 5.06 0.56
N VAL A 62 -6.31 4.34 1.03
CA VAL A 62 -5.74 3.18 0.35
C VAL A 62 -5.99 1.95 1.19
N VAL A 63 -6.67 0.96 0.65
CA VAL A 63 -6.90 -0.32 1.32
C VAL A 63 -6.25 -1.42 0.49
N PHE A 64 -5.26 -2.07 1.07
CA PHE A 64 -4.70 -3.28 0.52
C PHE A 64 -5.32 -4.46 1.26
N GLU A 65 -6.43 -4.96 0.74
CA GLU A 65 -7.14 -6.08 1.32
C GLU A 65 -6.50 -7.39 0.92
N HIS A 66 -6.08 -8.15 1.91
CA HIS A 66 -5.48 -9.46 1.71
C HIS A 66 -6.20 -10.48 2.60
N PRO A 67 -7.41 -10.90 2.21
CA PRO A 67 -8.21 -11.81 3.01
C PRO A 67 -7.63 -13.23 2.99
N ALA A 68 -7.94 -14.03 4.03
CA ALA A 68 -7.40 -15.37 4.16
C ALA A 68 -7.95 -16.36 3.12
N ARG A 69 -9.16 -16.11 2.60
CA ARG A 69 -9.91 -17.05 1.73
C ARG A 69 -10.53 -16.45 0.49
N ALA A 70 -10.10 -15.26 0.11
CA ALA A 70 -10.58 -14.58 -1.10
C ALA A 70 -9.40 -13.96 -1.84
N LEU A 71 -9.65 -13.50 -3.05
CA LEU A 71 -8.62 -12.84 -3.85
C LEU A 71 -8.24 -11.50 -3.20
N PRO A 72 -6.94 -11.24 -3.03
CA PRO A 72 -6.47 -9.95 -2.56
C PRO A 72 -6.71 -8.87 -3.62
N GLY A 73 -6.86 -7.63 -3.17
CA GLY A 73 -7.06 -6.49 -4.05
C GLY A 73 -6.68 -5.17 -3.39
N ILE A 74 -6.52 -4.15 -4.20
CA ILE A 74 -6.18 -2.82 -3.76
C ILE A 74 -7.30 -1.88 -4.18
N LYS A 75 -7.85 -1.16 -3.21
CA LYS A 75 -8.89 -0.16 -3.43
C LYS A 75 -8.38 1.21 -3.01
N ILE A 76 -8.44 2.17 -3.92
CA ILE A 76 -8.01 3.53 -3.67
C ILE A 76 -9.21 4.43 -3.86
N THR A 77 -9.56 5.20 -2.82
CA THR A 77 -10.71 6.10 -2.86
C THR A 77 -10.27 7.51 -2.49
N THR A 78 -10.65 8.47 -3.30
CA THR A 78 -10.51 9.89 -3.01
C THR A 78 -11.88 10.47 -2.73
N TYR A 79 -12.01 11.15 -1.60
CA TYR A 79 -13.26 11.74 -1.13
C TYR A 79 -13.15 13.25 -1.10
N ALA A 80 -14.28 13.93 -1.26
CA ALA A 80 -14.45 15.29 -0.78
C ALA A 80 -14.71 15.24 0.73
N ASP A 81 -13.97 16.05 1.49
CA ASP A 81 -14.15 16.20 2.93
C ASP A 81 -15.23 17.26 3.18
N ARG A 82 -16.46 16.82 3.44
CA ARG A 82 -17.61 17.68 3.67
C ARG A 82 -18.08 17.59 5.11
N GLU A 83 -18.77 18.63 5.57
CA GLU A 83 -19.29 18.72 6.94
C GLU A 83 -20.25 17.59 7.30
N ASP A 84 -21.05 17.13 6.33
CA ASP A 84 -22.01 16.03 6.50
C ASP A 84 -21.39 14.63 6.24
N GLY A 85 -20.09 14.58 6.05
CA GLY A 85 -19.34 13.34 5.86
C GLY A 85 -18.61 13.25 4.52
N PRO A 86 -17.69 12.30 4.39
CA PRO A 86 -16.92 12.10 3.17
C PRO A 86 -17.81 11.68 1.99
N VAL A 87 -17.60 12.31 0.84
CA VAL A 87 -18.27 11.95 -0.41
C VAL A 87 -17.26 11.40 -1.40
N PRO A 88 -17.42 10.14 -1.86
CA PRO A 88 -16.50 9.57 -2.83
C PRO A 88 -16.53 10.32 -4.15
N LEU A 89 -15.36 10.74 -4.63
CA LEU A 89 -15.20 11.40 -5.92
C LEU A 89 -14.60 10.46 -6.96
N HIS A 90 -13.69 9.61 -6.54
CA HIS A 90 -12.98 8.69 -7.41
C HIS A 90 -12.68 7.39 -6.67
N VAL A 91 -13.00 6.26 -7.28
CA VAL A 91 -12.75 4.92 -6.74
C VAL A 91 -12.03 4.09 -7.80
N ALA A 92 -10.89 3.53 -7.45
CA ALA A 92 -10.13 2.67 -8.32
C ALA A 92 -9.86 1.32 -7.65
N HIS A 93 -10.03 0.23 -8.39
CA HIS A 93 -9.76 -1.12 -7.95
C HIS A 93 -8.66 -1.75 -8.79
N PHE A 94 -7.70 -2.38 -8.12
CA PHE A 94 -6.60 -3.07 -8.78
C PHE A 94 -6.46 -4.49 -8.20
N PRO A 95 -6.22 -5.50 -9.06
CA PRO A 95 -5.95 -6.85 -8.56
C PRO A 95 -4.57 -6.91 -7.90
N TYR A 96 -4.37 -7.89 -7.04
CA TYR A 96 -3.05 -8.23 -6.50
C TYR A 96 -2.74 -9.69 -6.80
N PRO A 97 -1.57 -10.02 -7.33
CA PRO A 97 -0.50 -9.09 -7.69
C PRO A 97 -0.92 -8.15 -8.82
N ALA A 98 -0.45 -6.92 -8.73
CA ALA A 98 -0.77 -5.90 -9.70
C ALA A 98 -0.10 -6.18 -11.05
N ALA A 99 -0.65 -5.59 -12.10
CA ALA A 99 -0.05 -5.64 -13.43
C ALA A 99 1.35 -4.99 -13.41
N LYS A 100 2.15 -5.29 -14.44
CA LYS A 100 3.52 -4.80 -14.57
C LYS A 100 3.58 -3.28 -14.43
N ALA A 101 4.35 -2.81 -13.43
CA ALA A 101 4.49 -1.41 -13.13
C ALA A 101 5.29 -0.64 -14.19
N GLY A 102 4.76 0.49 -14.63
CA GLY A 102 5.46 1.49 -15.43
C GLY A 102 6.08 2.59 -14.55
N ARG A 103 6.39 3.72 -15.17
CA ARG A 103 6.97 4.90 -14.50
C ARG A 103 6.14 5.39 -13.31
N PHE A 104 4.80 5.30 -13.41
CA PHE A 104 3.88 5.72 -12.38
C PHE A 104 3.23 4.54 -11.66
N GLY A 105 4.03 3.52 -11.36
CA GLY A 105 3.59 2.36 -10.60
C GLY A 105 2.54 1.51 -11.32
N PHE A 106 1.77 0.76 -10.54
CA PHE A 106 0.72 -0.11 -11.07
C PHE A 106 -0.59 0.63 -11.38
N THR A 107 -0.79 1.81 -10.80
CA THR A 107 -2.01 2.60 -11.01
C THR A 107 -1.95 3.47 -12.25
N GLY A 108 -0.74 3.82 -12.72
CA GLY A 108 -0.59 4.95 -13.58
C GLY A 108 -0.86 6.26 -12.83
N GLU A 109 -0.70 7.36 -13.52
CA GLU A 109 -0.98 8.69 -12.98
C GLU A 109 -2.49 8.96 -13.01
N GLN A 110 -3.06 9.27 -11.84
CA GLN A 110 -4.48 9.51 -11.67
C GLN A 110 -4.73 10.96 -11.24
N PHE A 111 -5.80 11.54 -11.73
CA PHE A 111 -6.18 12.92 -11.47
C PHE A 111 -7.60 12.99 -10.92
N VAL A 112 -7.77 13.71 -9.81
CA VAL A 112 -9.08 13.94 -9.20
C VAL A 112 -9.31 15.44 -9.09
N TYR A 113 -10.34 15.91 -9.78
CA TYR A 113 -10.63 17.32 -9.91
C TYR A 113 -11.43 17.87 -8.73
N GLU A 114 -11.03 19.06 -8.26
CA GLU A 114 -11.78 19.83 -7.26
C GLU A 114 -12.58 20.93 -7.98
N PRO A 115 -13.92 20.80 -8.09
CA PRO A 115 -14.71 21.75 -8.86
C PRO A 115 -14.85 23.13 -8.21
N VAL A 116 -14.62 23.24 -6.89
CA VAL A 116 -14.87 24.49 -6.14
C VAL A 116 -13.73 25.50 -6.33
N ARG A 117 -12.49 25.04 -6.36
CA ARG A 117 -11.30 25.89 -6.44
C ARG A 117 -10.47 25.66 -7.70
N ASP A 118 -10.98 24.88 -8.63
CA ASP A 118 -10.28 24.50 -9.85
C ASP A 118 -8.93 23.81 -9.56
N GLY A 119 -8.88 23.09 -8.43
CA GLY A 119 -7.71 22.32 -8.02
C GLY A 119 -7.74 20.89 -8.53
N GLU A 120 -6.60 20.23 -8.48
CA GLU A 120 -6.45 18.86 -8.93
C GLU A 120 -5.52 18.10 -8.00
N LEU A 121 -6.04 16.99 -7.46
CA LEU A 121 -5.22 16.02 -6.75
C LEU A 121 -4.68 15.02 -7.78
N ARG A 122 -3.37 14.81 -7.75
CA ARG A 122 -2.71 13.81 -8.59
C ARG A 122 -2.12 12.73 -7.70
N TYR A 123 -2.28 11.47 -8.09
CA TYR A 123 -1.62 10.39 -7.38
C TYR A 123 -1.17 9.26 -8.31
N TRP A 124 -0.22 8.50 -7.86
CA TRP A 124 0.16 7.20 -8.41
C TRP A 124 0.70 6.31 -7.29
N CYS A 125 0.53 5.02 -7.45
CA CYS A 125 0.87 4.06 -6.41
C CYS A 125 1.72 2.93 -6.96
N THR A 126 2.66 2.48 -6.15
CA THR A 126 3.54 1.37 -6.45
C THR A 126 3.50 0.34 -5.33
N LEU A 127 3.96 -0.87 -5.61
CA LEU A 127 4.20 -1.89 -4.60
C LEU A 127 5.67 -1.78 -4.18
N ALA A 128 5.90 -1.67 -2.89
CA ALA A 128 7.23 -1.63 -2.32
C ALA A 128 7.37 -2.71 -1.24
N ARG A 129 8.55 -3.30 -1.14
CA ARG A 129 8.88 -4.19 -0.03
C ARG A 129 9.22 -3.35 1.21
N SER A 130 8.68 -3.75 2.32
CA SER A 130 9.00 -3.14 3.62
C SER A 130 10.35 -3.59 4.15
#